data_e85b9b3365575c88c40748366470fdbb
#
_entry.id   e85b9b3365575c88c40748366470fdbb
#
_cell.length_a   1.000
_cell.length_b   1.000
_cell.length_c   1.000
_cell.angle_alpha   90.00
_cell.angle_beta   90.00
_cell.angle_gamma   90.00
#
_symmetry.space_group_name_H-M   'P 1'
#
loop_
_entity.id
_entity.type
_entity.pdbx_description
1 polymer ?
#
loop_
_entity_poly.entity_id
_entity_poly.type
_entity_poly.pdbx_seq_one_letter_code
_entity_poly.pdbx_strand_id
1 'polypeptide(L)'
;MPNFQAELSEREKRVEHHFRDLFKRLSFIMAKQTEQVHFLHKVEDLELYISDSLVLARTHMDNRFGDGAGASYDYFAMRATQVEIFREITEILLQIEVTVQKEQLTALAQLFKAIGKNYAKENDGQALMQQVEETLDTYRASDLPKTREEFEARARLFQILQLIQTFVQIKRDYMHLSQERQQK
;
A
#
# COMPACT_ATOMS: atom_id res chain seq x y z
N MET A 1 -30.71 17.22 -3.87
CA MET A 1 -29.67 17.27 -2.83
C MET A 1 -28.51 16.39 -3.31
N PRO A 2 -27.25 16.84 -3.25
CA PRO A 2 -26.12 15.99 -3.62
C PRO A 2 -26.13 14.73 -2.76
N ASN A 3 -25.99 13.59 -3.39
CA ASN A 3 -25.90 12.31 -2.67
C ASN A 3 -24.47 12.10 -2.20
N PHE A 4 -24.14 12.68 -1.05
CA PHE A 4 -22.80 12.63 -0.47
C PHE A 4 -22.29 11.21 -0.22
N GLN A 5 -23.17 10.27 0.06
CA GLN A 5 -22.76 8.88 0.25
C GLN A 5 -22.33 8.24 -1.07
N ALA A 6 -22.97 8.59 -2.17
CA ALA A 6 -22.52 8.18 -3.49
C ALA A 6 -21.17 8.82 -3.86
N GLU A 7 -20.94 10.07 -3.48
CA GLU A 7 -19.65 10.74 -3.68
C GLU A 7 -18.53 10.06 -2.88
N LEU A 8 -18.74 9.79 -1.59
CA LEU A 8 -17.76 9.09 -0.75
C LEU A 8 -17.46 7.68 -1.30
N SER A 9 -18.48 6.94 -1.71
CA SER A 9 -18.31 5.61 -2.31
C SER A 9 -17.51 5.67 -3.62
N GLU A 10 -17.73 6.67 -4.46
CA GLU A 10 -16.96 6.87 -5.69
C GLU A 10 -15.49 7.22 -5.38
N ARG A 11 -15.25 8.04 -4.35
CA ARG A 11 -13.89 8.35 -3.90
C ARG A 11 -13.16 7.13 -3.36
N GLU A 12 -13.82 6.25 -2.60
CA GLU A 12 -13.25 4.97 -2.16
C GLU A 12 -12.79 4.12 -3.35
N LYS A 13 -13.63 3.97 -4.38
CA LYS A 13 -13.28 3.24 -5.61
C LYS A 13 -12.08 3.85 -6.34
N ARG A 14 -11.99 5.18 -6.40
CA ARG A 14 -10.85 5.88 -7.00
C ARG A 14 -9.56 5.65 -6.23
N VAL A 15 -9.59 5.70 -4.91
CA VAL A 15 -8.44 5.39 -4.06
C VAL A 15 -7.95 3.97 -4.33
N GLU A 16 -8.84 2.98 -4.40
CA GLU A 16 -8.46 1.61 -4.72
C GLU A 16 -7.88 1.46 -6.12
N HIS A 17 -8.44 2.15 -7.10
CA HIS A 17 -7.92 2.15 -8.46
C HIS A 17 -6.50 2.75 -8.52
N HIS A 18 -6.27 3.87 -7.85
CA HIS A 18 -4.95 4.52 -7.79
C HIS A 18 -3.91 3.63 -7.11
N PHE A 19 -4.22 2.99 -5.97
CA PHE A 19 -3.30 2.04 -5.35
C PHE A 19 -2.96 0.87 -6.26
N ARG A 20 -3.96 0.27 -6.92
CA ARG A 20 -3.72 -0.81 -7.90
C ARG A 20 -2.79 -0.37 -9.02
N ASP A 21 -3.00 0.82 -9.57
CA ASP A 21 -2.15 1.38 -10.62
C ASP A 21 -0.73 1.63 -10.11
N LEU A 22 -0.58 2.19 -8.91
CA LEU A 22 0.72 2.45 -8.30
C LEU A 22 1.51 1.15 -8.05
N PHE A 23 0.88 0.10 -7.50
CA PHE A 23 1.54 -1.18 -7.30
C PHE A 23 1.98 -1.82 -8.62
N LYS A 24 1.14 -1.79 -9.65
CA LYS A 24 1.48 -2.30 -10.99
C LYS A 24 2.66 -1.53 -11.60
N ARG A 25 2.66 -0.21 -11.50
CA ARG A 25 3.75 0.64 -11.99
C ARG A 25 5.04 0.41 -11.24
N LEU A 26 4.97 0.29 -9.92
CA LEU A 26 6.14 0.01 -9.09
C LEU A 26 6.75 -1.36 -9.44
N SER A 27 5.92 -2.39 -9.62
CA SER A 27 6.36 -3.70 -10.11
C SER A 27 7.08 -3.59 -11.48
N PHE A 28 6.55 -2.79 -12.40
CA PHE A 28 7.13 -2.59 -13.71
C PHE A 28 8.46 -1.83 -13.66
N ILE A 29 8.55 -0.75 -12.86
CA ILE A 29 9.76 0.03 -12.64
C ILE A 29 10.87 -0.88 -12.10
N MET A 30 10.57 -1.73 -11.14
CA MET A 30 11.53 -2.68 -10.57
C MET A 30 12.00 -3.72 -11.57
N ALA A 31 11.12 -4.21 -12.44
CA ALA A 31 11.46 -5.21 -13.45
C ALA A 31 12.29 -4.65 -14.62
N LYS A 32 12.07 -3.37 -15.01
CA LYS A 32 12.64 -2.77 -16.21
C LYS A 32 13.58 -1.58 -15.99
N GLN A 33 13.78 -1.13 -14.76
CA GLN A 33 14.67 -0.02 -14.41
C GLN A 33 14.35 1.31 -15.13
N THR A 34 13.09 1.57 -15.43
CA THR A 34 12.65 2.76 -16.13
C THR A 34 12.41 3.95 -15.19
N GLU A 35 12.34 5.16 -15.76
CA GLU A 35 12.27 6.46 -15.10
C GLU A 35 11.41 6.51 -13.81
N GLN A 36 12.09 6.93 -12.75
CA GLN A 36 11.54 6.95 -11.39
C GLN A 36 11.00 8.33 -10.97
N VAL A 37 11.43 9.39 -11.66
CA VAL A 37 11.24 10.79 -11.23
C VAL A 37 9.76 11.19 -11.13
N HIS A 38 8.90 10.69 -12.01
CA HIS A 38 7.48 11.03 -11.99
C HIS A 38 6.64 10.13 -11.08
N PHE A 39 7.22 9.07 -10.53
CA PHE A 39 6.46 8.12 -9.73
C PHE A 39 6.11 8.70 -8.36
N LEU A 40 7.02 9.37 -7.68
CA LEU A 40 6.76 10.03 -6.40
C LEU A 40 5.63 11.07 -6.48
N HIS A 41 5.57 11.86 -7.56
CA HIS A 41 4.46 12.79 -7.75
C HIS A 41 3.09 12.11 -7.80
N LYS A 42 3.01 10.90 -8.36
CA LYS A 42 1.76 10.13 -8.36
C LYS A 42 1.38 9.63 -6.96
N VAL A 43 2.36 9.33 -6.13
CA VAL A 43 2.12 8.98 -4.71
C VAL A 43 1.62 10.21 -3.95
N GLU A 44 2.24 11.37 -4.17
CA GLU A 44 1.81 12.65 -3.58
C GLU A 44 0.39 13.04 -4.01
N ASP A 45 0.05 12.86 -5.29
CA ASP A 45 -1.32 13.09 -5.79
C ASP A 45 -2.34 12.20 -5.07
N LEU A 46 -2.01 10.93 -4.83
CA LEU A 46 -2.88 10.02 -4.09
C LEU A 46 -3.03 10.44 -2.62
N GLU A 47 -1.94 10.87 -1.96
CA GLU A 47 -2.00 11.38 -0.59
C GLU A 47 -2.93 12.59 -0.46
N LEU A 48 -2.79 13.57 -1.36
CA LEU A 48 -3.66 14.74 -1.39
C LEU A 48 -5.12 14.34 -1.60
N TYR A 49 -5.37 13.42 -2.53
CA TYR A 49 -6.72 12.94 -2.80
C TYR A 49 -7.36 12.23 -1.59
N ILE A 50 -6.58 11.41 -0.86
CA ILE A 50 -7.03 10.75 0.37
C ILE A 50 -7.28 11.79 1.47
N SER A 51 -6.39 12.76 1.65
CA SER A 51 -6.53 13.84 2.63
C SER A 51 -7.81 14.64 2.39
N ASP A 52 -8.09 15.04 1.16
CA ASP A 52 -9.31 15.75 0.80
C ASP A 52 -10.57 14.90 1.05
N SER A 53 -10.47 13.60 0.76
CA SER A 53 -11.58 12.66 1.00
C SER A 53 -11.86 12.45 2.49
N LEU A 54 -10.81 12.46 3.31
CA LEU A 54 -10.90 12.37 4.77
C LEU A 54 -11.59 13.60 5.37
N VAL A 55 -11.22 14.81 4.89
CA VAL A 55 -11.87 16.07 5.30
C VAL A 55 -13.35 16.06 4.91
N LEU A 56 -13.67 15.62 3.70
CA LEU A 56 -15.06 15.52 3.24
C LEU A 56 -15.87 14.55 4.11
N ALA A 57 -15.34 13.36 4.39
CA ALA A 57 -16.00 12.36 5.25
C ALA A 57 -16.24 12.91 6.65
N ARG A 58 -15.26 13.60 7.24
CA ARG A 58 -15.38 14.24 8.56
C ARG A 58 -16.46 15.30 8.58
N THR A 59 -16.50 16.17 7.58
CA THR A 59 -17.53 17.23 7.46
C THR A 59 -18.93 16.63 7.41
N HIS A 60 -19.08 15.45 6.78
CA HIS A 60 -20.37 14.75 6.73
C HIS A 60 -20.74 14.09 8.05
N MET A 61 -19.78 13.56 8.79
CA MET A 61 -20.02 13.06 10.15
C MET A 61 -20.55 14.15 11.07
N ASP A 62 -19.95 15.34 11.02
CA ASP A 62 -20.31 16.48 11.88
C ASP A 62 -21.71 17.05 11.56
N ASN A 63 -22.15 16.94 10.30
CA ASN A 63 -23.41 17.51 9.82
C ASN A 63 -24.60 16.55 9.83
N ARG A 64 -24.43 15.27 10.12
CA ARG A 64 -25.51 14.27 10.11
C ARG A 64 -25.33 13.22 11.21
N PHE A 65 -26.38 13.04 11.99
CA PHE A 65 -26.59 11.89 12.88
C PHE A 65 -26.90 10.59 12.09
N GLY A 66 -26.08 10.19 11.11
CA GLY A 66 -26.40 9.08 10.21
C GLY A 66 -25.21 8.21 9.79
N ASP A 67 -25.49 6.92 9.75
CA ASP A 67 -24.61 5.73 9.83
C ASP A 67 -23.57 5.46 8.72
N GLY A 68 -23.44 6.25 7.68
CA GLY A 68 -22.53 5.93 6.58
C GLY A 68 -21.20 6.70 6.56
N ALA A 69 -21.19 7.94 7.05
CA ALA A 69 -20.01 8.81 6.94
C ALA A 69 -18.85 8.37 7.85
N GLY A 70 -19.16 7.75 9.01
CA GLY A 70 -18.17 7.20 9.92
C GLY A 70 -17.37 6.03 9.30
N ALA A 71 -18.03 5.16 8.57
CA ALA A 71 -17.38 4.05 7.87
C ALA A 71 -16.43 4.55 6.77
N SER A 72 -16.83 5.56 6.00
CA SER A 72 -15.95 6.19 4.99
C SER A 72 -14.79 6.95 5.62
N TYR A 73 -15.01 7.63 6.75
CA TYR A 73 -13.93 8.26 7.49
C TYR A 73 -12.87 7.24 7.94
N ASP A 74 -13.29 6.15 8.57
CA ASP A 74 -12.39 5.08 9.01
C ASP A 74 -11.64 4.45 7.83
N TYR A 75 -12.31 4.28 6.68
CA TYR A 75 -11.70 3.80 5.45
C TYR A 75 -10.61 4.76 4.96
N PHE A 76 -10.88 6.05 4.82
CA PHE A 76 -9.88 7.01 4.36
C PHE A 76 -8.74 7.21 5.37
N ALA A 77 -9.01 7.13 6.67
CA ALA A 77 -7.98 7.17 7.71
C ALA A 77 -7.01 5.98 7.58
N MET A 78 -7.54 4.78 7.38
CA MET A 78 -6.72 3.57 7.11
C MET A 78 -5.88 3.75 5.82
N ARG A 79 -6.48 4.27 4.74
CA ARG A 79 -5.77 4.51 3.48
C ARG A 79 -4.71 5.61 3.58
N ALA A 80 -4.93 6.64 4.39
CA ALA A 80 -3.93 7.67 4.69
C ALA A 80 -2.67 7.05 5.30
N THR A 81 -2.82 6.19 6.31
CA THR A 81 -1.68 5.48 6.89
C THR A 81 -0.98 4.57 5.87
N GLN A 82 -1.75 3.89 5.03
CA GLN A 82 -1.17 3.03 3.98
C GLN A 82 -0.40 3.80 2.91
N VAL A 83 -0.85 4.97 2.50
CA VAL A 83 -0.13 5.76 1.48
C VAL A 83 1.18 6.35 2.02
N GLU A 84 1.24 6.70 3.30
CA GLU A 84 2.49 7.11 3.96
C GLU A 84 3.53 5.97 3.94
N ILE A 85 3.11 4.74 4.27
CA ILE A 85 3.99 3.56 4.18
C ILE A 85 4.41 3.29 2.73
N PHE A 86 3.49 3.43 1.78
CA PHE A 86 3.79 3.25 0.37
C PHE A 86 4.81 4.28 -0.14
N ARG A 87 4.73 5.53 0.33
CA ARG A 87 5.74 6.56 0.06
C ARG A 87 7.11 6.13 0.59
N GLU A 88 7.19 5.71 1.84
CA GLU A 88 8.45 5.26 2.45
C GLU A 88 9.07 4.08 1.68
N ILE A 89 8.26 3.08 1.30
CA ILE A 89 8.70 1.98 0.43
C ILE A 89 9.30 2.52 -0.87
N THR A 90 8.63 3.47 -1.51
CA THR A 90 9.07 4.05 -2.78
C THR A 90 10.39 4.79 -2.62
N GLU A 91 10.54 5.61 -1.59
CA GLU A 91 11.76 6.37 -1.30
C GLU A 91 12.95 5.44 -1.04
N ILE A 92 12.75 4.34 -0.31
CA ILE A 92 13.79 3.34 -0.07
C ILE A 92 14.17 2.63 -1.38
N LEU A 93 13.19 2.25 -2.19
CA LEU A 93 13.44 1.61 -3.50
C LEU A 93 14.28 2.48 -4.43
N LEU A 94 14.04 3.78 -4.43
CA LEU A 94 14.81 4.73 -5.25
C LEU A 94 16.29 4.82 -4.86
N GLN A 95 16.66 4.36 -3.67
CA GLN A 95 18.03 4.35 -3.17
C GLN A 95 18.78 3.04 -3.45
N ILE A 96 18.11 2.01 -3.98
CA ILE A 96 18.72 0.71 -4.25
C ILE A 96 19.32 0.69 -5.64
N GLU A 97 20.63 0.41 -5.73
CA GLU A 97 21.27 0.12 -7.00
C GLU A 97 20.85 -1.28 -7.51
N VAL A 98 20.16 -1.31 -8.64
CA VAL A 98 19.50 -2.50 -9.17
C VAL A 98 20.47 -3.62 -9.59
N THR A 99 21.72 -3.30 -9.86
CA THR A 99 22.72 -4.26 -10.33
C THR A 99 23.13 -5.29 -9.26
N VAL A 100 22.90 -4.98 -7.99
CA VAL A 100 23.47 -5.74 -6.85
C VAL A 100 22.58 -6.89 -6.37
N GLN A 101 21.25 -6.83 -6.58
CA GLN A 101 20.29 -7.79 -6.00
C GLN A 101 19.14 -8.15 -6.97
N LYS A 102 19.46 -8.56 -8.19
CA LYS A 102 18.48 -8.78 -9.27
C LYS A 102 17.39 -9.81 -8.93
N GLU A 103 17.75 -10.93 -8.29
CA GLU A 103 16.79 -11.97 -7.92
C GLU A 103 15.81 -11.50 -6.86
N GLN A 104 16.31 -10.80 -5.85
CA GLN A 104 15.51 -10.26 -4.74
C GLN A 104 14.57 -9.16 -5.25
N LEU A 105 15.03 -8.29 -6.13
CA LEU A 105 14.20 -7.28 -6.78
C LEU A 105 13.12 -7.91 -7.66
N THR A 106 13.41 -9.00 -8.34
CA THR A 106 12.42 -9.75 -9.12
C THR A 106 11.34 -10.35 -8.22
N ALA A 107 11.71 -10.95 -7.10
CA ALA A 107 10.76 -11.50 -6.13
C ALA A 107 9.86 -10.39 -5.54
N LEU A 108 10.45 -9.24 -5.21
CA LEU A 108 9.72 -8.07 -4.70
C LEU A 108 8.78 -7.48 -5.76
N ALA A 109 9.20 -7.42 -7.02
CA ALA A 109 8.36 -7.00 -8.15
C ALA A 109 7.14 -7.92 -8.33
N GLN A 110 7.32 -9.22 -8.18
CA GLN A 110 6.22 -10.20 -8.23
C GLN A 110 5.25 -10.00 -7.06
N LEU A 111 5.75 -9.73 -5.86
CA LEU A 111 4.92 -9.44 -4.69
C LEU A 111 4.08 -8.17 -4.91
N PHE A 112 4.66 -7.07 -5.40
CA PHE A 112 3.91 -5.86 -5.72
C PHE A 112 2.87 -6.09 -6.81
N LYS A 113 3.18 -6.91 -7.82
CA LYS A 113 2.21 -7.30 -8.85
C LYS A 113 1.04 -8.07 -8.25
N ALA A 114 1.30 -8.99 -7.33
CA ALA A 114 0.27 -9.77 -6.64
C ALA A 114 -0.61 -8.87 -5.76
N ILE A 115 -0.01 -7.93 -5.01
CA ILE A 115 -0.76 -6.95 -4.21
C ILE A 115 -1.65 -6.11 -5.12
N GLY A 116 -1.11 -5.54 -6.21
CA GLY A 116 -1.87 -4.72 -7.15
C GLY A 116 -3.02 -5.48 -7.83
N LYS A 117 -2.86 -6.78 -8.10
CA LYS A 117 -3.91 -7.63 -8.67
C LYS A 117 -5.04 -7.92 -7.68
N ASN A 118 -4.68 -8.14 -6.41
CA ASN A 118 -5.61 -8.55 -5.36
C ASN A 118 -6.07 -7.38 -4.47
N TYR A 119 -5.74 -6.14 -4.85
CA TYR A 119 -6.10 -4.96 -4.08
C TYR A 119 -7.56 -4.62 -4.30
N ALA A 120 -8.40 -4.96 -3.34
CA ALA A 120 -9.82 -4.65 -3.31
C ALA A 120 -10.27 -4.38 -1.87
N LYS A 121 -11.36 -3.64 -1.69
CA LYS A 121 -11.89 -3.26 -0.35
C LYS A 121 -12.24 -4.51 0.46
N GLU A 122 -12.81 -5.52 -0.19
CA GLU A 122 -13.30 -6.75 0.43
C GLU A 122 -12.20 -7.78 0.72
N ASN A 123 -11.00 -7.61 0.17
CA ASN A 123 -9.90 -8.54 0.39
C ASN A 123 -9.30 -8.34 1.79
N ASP A 124 -9.30 -9.39 2.61
CA ASP A 124 -8.78 -9.37 3.98
C ASP A 124 -7.24 -9.41 4.07
N GLY A 125 -6.55 -9.58 2.94
CA GLY A 125 -5.09 -9.60 2.85
C GLY A 125 -4.42 -10.86 3.39
N GLN A 126 -5.15 -11.92 3.76
CA GLN A 126 -4.56 -13.14 4.32
C GLN A 126 -3.59 -13.81 3.35
N ALA A 127 -4.00 -14.00 2.10
CA ALA A 127 -3.14 -14.59 1.06
C ALA A 127 -1.91 -13.72 0.77
N LEU A 128 -2.06 -12.39 0.79
CA LEU A 128 -0.95 -11.46 0.62
C LEU A 128 0.03 -11.52 1.79
N MET A 129 -0.46 -11.62 3.02
CA MET A 129 0.40 -11.77 4.20
C MET A 129 1.23 -13.03 4.12
N GLN A 130 0.64 -14.16 3.71
CA GLN A 130 1.38 -15.40 3.49
C GLN A 130 2.48 -15.23 2.44
N GLN A 131 2.20 -14.59 1.32
CA GLN A 131 3.21 -14.31 0.30
C GLN A 131 4.35 -13.42 0.80
N VAL A 132 4.05 -12.45 1.66
CA VAL A 132 5.07 -11.60 2.29
C VAL A 132 5.98 -12.44 3.20
N GLU A 133 5.39 -13.31 4.03
CA GLU A 133 6.13 -14.20 4.93
C GLU A 133 7.02 -15.18 4.15
N GLU A 134 6.51 -15.81 3.11
CA GLU A 134 7.29 -16.69 2.21
C GLU A 134 8.45 -15.94 1.54
N THR A 135 8.23 -14.70 1.13
CA THR A 135 9.27 -13.86 0.55
C THR A 135 10.34 -13.49 1.59
N LEU A 136 9.94 -13.14 2.82
CA LEU A 136 10.87 -12.88 3.93
C LEU A 136 11.71 -14.10 4.26
N ASP A 137 11.14 -15.30 4.29
CA ASP A 137 11.86 -16.54 4.57
C ASP A 137 12.86 -16.87 3.45
N THR A 138 12.49 -16.64 2.20
CA THR A 138 13.40 -16.75 1.06
C THR A 138 14.61 -15.81 1.21
N TYR A 139 14.37 -14.57 1.64
CA TYR A 139 15.44 -13.60 1.91
C TYR A 139 16.36 -14.03 3.06
N ARG A 140 15.80 -14.58 4.13
CA ARG A 140 16.57 -15.10 5.29
C ARG A 140 17.42 -16.30 4.90
N ALA A 141 16.93 -17.17 4.03
CA ALA A 141 17.62 -18.36 3.57
C ALA A 141 18.67 -18.11 2.48
N SER A 142 18.68 -16.92 1.86
CA SER A 142 19.64 -16.58 0.80
C SER A 142 21.06 -16.39 1.34
N ASP A 143 22.08 -16.61 0.47
CA ASP A 143 23.48 -16.47 0.81
C ASP A 143 23.82 -15.13 1.49
N LEU A 144 24.78 -15.13 2.39
CA LEU A 144 25.24 -13.91 3.03
C LEU A 144 25.86 -12.95 2.02
N PRO A 145 25.63 -11.63 2.17
CA PRO A 145 26.23 -10.62 1.30
C PRO A 145 27.76 -10.67 1.44
N LYS A 146 28.47 -10.50 0.33
CA LYS A 146 29.94 -10.58 0.26
C LYS A 146 30.60 -9.20 0.22
N THR A 147 29.85 -8.16 -0.15
CA THR A 147 30.31 -6.78 -0.21
C THR A 147 29.45 -5.86 0.68
N ARG A 148 29.96 -4.67 0.96
CA ARG A 148 29.22 -3.65 1.69
C ARG A 148 27.98 -3.19 0.94
N GLU A 149 28.09 -3.03 -0.37
CA GLU A 149 26.99 -2.63 -1.26
C GLU A 149 25.87 -3.67 -1.25
N GLU A 150 26.22 -4.96 -1.32
CA GLU A 150 25.25 -6.05 -1.20
C GLU A 150 24.57 -6.06 0.16
N PHE A 151 25.30 -5.83 1.23
CA PHE A 151 24.74 -5.75 2.58
C PHE A 151 23.77 -4.60 2.74
N GLU A 152 24.13 -3.39 2.27
CA GLU A 152 23.27 -2.21 2.34
C GLU A 152 22.02 -2.37 1.50
N ALA A 153 22.13 -2.88 0.27
CA ALA A 153 20.99 -3.15 -0.61
C ALA A 153 20.04 -4.19 0.01
N ARG A 154 20.58 -5.26 0.57
CA ARG A 154 19.79 -6.31 1.23
C ARG A 154 19.08 -5.80 2.48
N ALA A 155 19.71 -4.96 3.28
CA ALA A 155 19.09 -4.33 4.45
C ALA A 155 17.89 -3.47 4.04
N ARG A 156 18.01 -2.67 2.97
CA ARG A 156 16.92 -1.86 2.42
C ARG A 156 15.77 -2.74 1.89
N LEU A 157 16.08 -3.81 1.17
CA LEU A 157 15.05 -4.74 0.68
C LEU A 157 14.31 -5.42 1.83
N PHE A 158 15.01 -5.79 2.89
CA PHE A 158 14.39 -6.36 4.09
C PHE A 158 13.46 -5.34 4.78
N GLN A 159 13.88 -4.09 4.88
CA GLN A 159 13.06 -3.00 5.39
C GLN A 159 11.78 -2.80 4.57
N ILE A 160 11.89 -2.85 3.24
CA ILE A 160 10.72 -2.77 2.34
C ILE A 160 9.74 -3.91 2.62
N LEU A 161 10.22 -5.13 2.78
CA LEU A 161 9.34 -6.28 3.09
C LEU A 161 8.63 -6.13 4.43
N GLN A 162 9.29 -5.58 5.45
CA GLN A 162 8.65 -5.27 6.73
C GLN A 162 7.59 -4.18 6.59
N LEU A 163 7.85 -3.14 5.79
CA LEU A 163 6.86 -2.10 5.49
C LEU A 163 5.65 -2.65 4.72
N ILE A 164 5.86 -3.55 3.77
CA ILE A 164 4.77 -4.25 3.07
C ILE A 164 3.94 -5.08 4.05
N GLN A 165 4.58 -5.79 4.97
CA GLN A 165 3.89 -6.55 6.01
C GLN A 165 2.98 -5.62 6.85
N THR A 166 3.51 -4.48 7.28
CA THR A 166 2.74 -3.46 8.01
C THR A 166 1.59 -2.91 7.17
N PHE A 167 1.83 -2.61 5.89
CA PHE A 167 0.81 -2.15 4.95
C PHE A 167 -0.37 -3.11 4.85
N VAL A 168 -0.11 -4.41 4.72
CA VAL A 168 -1.15 -5.45 4.66
C VAL A 168 -1.85 -5.61 6.00
N GLN A 169 -1.10 -5.58 7.11
CA GLN A 169 -1.65 -5.72 8.47
C GLN A 169 -2.63 -4.60 8.82
N ILE A 170 -2.34 -3.35 8.46
CA ILE A 170 -3.25 -2.21 8.68
C ILE A 170 -4.62 -2.47 8.07
N LYS A 171 -4.68 -3.01 6.85
CA LYS A 171 -5.94 -3.35 6.22
C LYS A 171 -6.67 -4.49 6.94
N ARG A 172 -5.95 -5.51 7.39
CA ARG A 172 -6.54 -6.62 8.16
C ARG A 172 -7.18 -6.12 9.45
N ASP A 173 -6.47 -5.27 10.19
CA ASP A 173 -6.97 -4.69 11.43
C ASP A 173 -8.23 -3.84 11.18
N TYR A 174 -8.23 -3.03 10.13
CA TYR A 174 -9.41 -2.29 9.69
C TYR A 174 -10.60 -3.19 9.39
N MET A 175 -10.39 -4.30 8.67
CA MET A 175 -11.46 -5.26 8.32
C MET A 175 -12.04 -5.91 9.57
N HIS A 176 -11.22 -6.31 10.52
CA HIS A 176 -11.67 -6.87 11.81
C HIS A 176 -12.54 -5.88 12.59
N LEU A 177 -12.09 -4.65 12.76
CA LEU A 177 -12.84 -3.61 13.46
C LEU A 177 -14.17 -3.27 12.77
N SER A 178 -14.20 -3.28 11.44
CA SER A 178 -15.42 -3.06 10.66
C SER A 178 -16.45 -4.18 10.86
N GLN A 179 -16.01 -5.42 10.92
CA GLN A 179 -16.89 -6.59 11.16
C GLN A 179 -17.46 -6.59 12.57
N GLU A 180 -16.67 -6.27 13.59
CA GLU A 180 -17.11 -6.17 14.98
C GLU A 180 -18.19 -5.09 15.19
N ARG A 181 -18.10 -3.97 14.45
CA ARG A 181 -19.10 -2.89 14.49
C ARG A 181 -20.42 -3.27 13.81
N GLN A 182 -20.39 -4.13 12.80
CA GLN A 182 -21.61 -4.61 12.12
C GLN A 182 -22.38 -5.66 12.92
N GLN A 183 -21.74 -6.29 13.90
CA GLN A 183 -22.36 -7.32 14.76
C GLN A 183 -22.98 -6.75 16.05
N LYS A 184 -22.79 -5.47 16.33
CA LYS A 184 -23.38 -4.73 17.46
C LYS A 184 -24.57 -3.88 17.05
#